data_037c6ee952349cf049cf4779eb3e55e1
#
_entry.id   037c6ee952349cf049cf4779eb3e55e1
#
_cell.length_a   1.000
_cell.length_b   1.000
_cell.length_c   1.000
_cell.angle_alpha   90.00
_cell.angle_beta   90.00
_cell.angle_gamma   90.00
#
_symmetry.space_group_name_H-M   'P 1'
#
loop_
_entity.id
_entity.type
_entity.pdbx_description
1 polymer ?
#
loop_
_entity_poly.entity_id
_entity_poly.type
_entity_poly.pdbx_seq_one_letter_code
_entity_poly.pdbx_strand_id
1 'polypeptide(L)'
;MLANCWWKNTIPNMLTFKAEIRKNEMKVGGTFNVKIRVTYNREVKRLATHIFVRTEDLTKDFKLKNPKYIKEADKLVRYYEELCMGLPLEASNLTLSDVLDYIQKEKEKNTPIDFIQFCKDWLTTTEVKGKRNYQTTLNTFIAFLGKDKLNTNQVTKLLMMEFMEYLHKKRAKQVAELQKKGK
;
A
#
# COMPACT_ATOMS: atom_id res chain seq x y z
N MET A 1 -44.25 3.00 -39.79
CA MET A 1 -44.75 3.44 -38.46
C MET A 1 -43.95 2.73 -37.37
N LEU A 2 -43.46 3.57 -36.46
CA LEU A 2 -42.88 3.23 -35.14
C LEU A 2 -41.53 2.53 -35.11
N ALA A 3 -40.47 3.30 -35.34
CA ALA A 3 -39.17 3.09 -34.73
C ALA A 3 -39.30 3.40 -33.25
N ASN A 4 -39.44 2.39 -32.39
CA ASN A 4 -39.37 2.56 -30.96
C ASN A 4 -37.91 2.70 -30.53
N CYS A 5 -37.57 3.91 -30.13
CA CYS A 5 -36.36 4.30 -29.40
C CYS A 5 -36.09 3.40 -28.18
N TRP A 6 -35.18 2.46 -28.35
CA TRP A 6 -34.55 1.74 -27.22
C TRP A 6 -33.22 2.39 -26.84
N TRP A 7 -33.20 3.73 -26.76
CA TRP A 7 -32.11 4.42 -26.06
C TRP A 7 -32.49 4.62 -24.58
N LYS A 8 -32.78 3.55 -23.86
CA LYS A 8 -32.79 3.60 -22.40
C LYS A 8 -31.32 3.63 -21.95
N ASN A 9 -30.84 4.85 -21.75
CA ASN A 9 -29.81 5.26 -20.78
C ASN A 9 -29.09 4.09 -20.09
N THR A 10 -28.22 3.41 -20.78
CA THR A 10 -27.13 2.68 -20.15
C THR A 10 -26.13 3.76 -19.71
N ILE A 11 -26.39 4.36 -18.53
CA ILE A 11 -25.33 5.08 -17.85
C ILE A 11 -24.27 4.02 -17.58
N PRO A 12 -23.08 4.11 -18.19
CA PRO A 12 -22.05 3.12 -17.94
C PRO A 12 -21.84 3.02 -16.43
N ASN A 13 -21.65 1.82 -15.92
CA ASN A 13 -21.34 1.52 -14.52
C ASN A 13 -20.10 2.31 -14.11
N MET A 14 -20.27 3.58 -13.75
CA MET A 14 -19.17 4.49 -13.51
C MET A 14 -18.78 4.41 -12.05
N LEU A 15 -17.64 3.78 -11.80
CA LEU A 15 -16.99 3.82 -10.50
C LEU A 15 -16.43 5.22 -10.29
N THR A 16 -16.80 5.86 -9.18
CA THR A 16 -16.31 7.20 -8.84
C THR A 16 -15.83 7.27 -7.40
N PHE A 17 -14.75 8.03 -7.20
CA PHE A 17 -14.17 8.33 -5.91
C PHE A 17 -14.23 9.83 -5.64
N LYS A 18 -14.68 10.24 -4.45
CA LYS A 18 -14.71 11.66 -4.04
C LYS A 18 -14.37 11.78 -2.56
N ALA A 19 -13.57 12.77 -2.22
CA ALA A 19 -13.37 13.15 -0.82
C ALA A 19 -14.66 13.80 -0.27
N GLU A 20 -15.12 13.35 0.89
CA GLU A 20 -16.36 13.82 1.54
C GLU A 20 -16.13 13.96 3.04
N ILE A 21 -16.75 15.00 3.62
CA ILE A 21 -16.80 15.21 5.06
C ILE A 21 -18.27 15.30 5.46
N ARG A 22 -18.63 14.58 6.52
CA ARG A 22 -20.01 14.57 7.00
C ARG A 22 -20.16 15.41 8.26
N LYS A 23 -21.08 16.36 8.21
CA LYS A 23 -21.37 17.31 9.29
C LYS A 23 -21.75 16.64 10.62
N ASN A 24 -22.47 15.52 10.54
CA ASN A 24 -22.97 14.77 11.70
C ASN A 24 -21.97 13.75 12.27
N GLU A 25 -20.74 13.73 11.77
CA GLU A 25 -19.70 12.77 12.20
C GLU A 25 -18.50 13.45 12.87
N MET A 26 -18.76 14.51 13.63
CA MET A 26 -17.73 15.17 14.45
C MET A 26 -17.25 14.19 15.53
N LYS A 27 -15.94 14.03 15.65
CA LYS A 27 -15.32 13.19 16.69
C LYS A 27 -15.13 13.98 18.00
N VAL A 28 -14.93 13.22 19.07
CA VAL A 28 -14.47 13.77 20.35
C VAL A 28 -13.18 14.56 20.10
N GLY A 29 -13.15 15.85 20.46
CA GLY A 29 -12.02 16.74 20.14
C GLY A 29 -12.26 17.69 18.95
N GLY A 30 -13.49 17.75 18.41
CA GLY A 30 -13.88 18.76 17.42
C GLY A 30 -13.29 18.55 16.02
N THR A 31 -12.89 17.32 15.69
CA THR A 31 -12.33 16.98 14.39
C THR A 31 -13.29 16.17 13.53
N PHE A 32 -13.14 16.26 12.21
CA PHE A 32 -13.89 15.50 11.22
C PHE A 32 -12.94 14.62 10.43
N ASN A 33 -13.32 13.35 10.19
CA ASN A 33 -12.58 12.49 9.30
C ASN A 33 -12.95 12.78 7.84
N VAL A 34 -11.95 13.00 7.01
CA VAL A 34 -12.13 13.05 5.55
C VAL A 34 -12.29 11.62 5.06
N LYS A 35 -13.41 11.30 4.45
CA LYS A 35 -13.72 9.96 3.92
C LYS A 35 -13.63 9.97 2.40
N ILE A 36 -13.27 8.85 1.82
CA ILE A 36 -13.40 8.64 0.38
C ILE A 36 -14.75 7.96 0.13
N ARG A 37 -15.62 8.69 -0.54
CA ARG A 37 -16.90 8.19 -1.02
C ARG A 37 -16.68 7.42 -2.30
N VAL A 38 -16.97 6.13 -2.27
CA VAL A 38 -16.97 5.23 -3.42
C VAL A 38 -18.41 5.08 -3.90
N THR A 39 -18.65 5.32 -5.17
CA THR A 39 -19.97 5.15 -5.78
C THR A 39 -19.85 4.21 -6.97
N TYR A 40 -20.65 3.16 -6.99
CA TYR A 40 -20.76 2.20 -8.09
C TYR A 40 -22.20 1.72 -8.18
N ASN A 41 -22.78 1.68 -9.39
CA ASN A 41 -24.16 1.25 -9.62
C ASN A 41 -25.20 1.91 -8.70
N ARG A 42 -25.08 3.23 -8.45
CA ARG A 42 -25.90 4.01 -7.51
C ARG A 42 -25.74 3.64 -6.03
N GLU A 43 -25.00 2.60 -5.71
CA GLU A 43 -24.64 2.31 -4.33
C GLU A 43 -23.46 3.17 -3.88
N VAL A 44 -23.45 3.48 -2.59
CA VAL A 44 -22.44 4.37 -1.99
C VAL A 44 -21.86 3.73 -0.74
N LYS A 45 -20.54 3.66 -0.69
CA LYS A 45 -19.78 3.32 0.52
C LYS A 45 -18.77 4.41 0.84
N ARG A 46 -18.40 4.53 2.11
CA ARG A 46 -17.45 5.54 2.58
C ARG A 46 -16.30 4.88 3.30
N LEU A 47 -15.11 5.09 2.80
CA LEU A 47 -13.88 4.58 3.39
C LEU A 47 -13.26 5.66 4.27
N ALA A 48 -13.02 5.34 5.53
CA ALA A 48 -12.31 6.24 6.44
C ALA A 48 -10.85 6.40 5.99
N THR A 49 -10.30 7.60 6.19
CA THR A 49 -8.90 7.88 5.91
C THR A 49 -8.15 8.26 7.18
N HIS A 50 -6.84 8.49 7.06
CA HIS A 50 -6.00 9.03 8.13
C HIS A 50 -6.10 10.56 8.26
N ILE A 51 -6.84 11.25 7.37
CA ILE A 51 -6.95 12.70 7.35
C ILE A 51 -8.05 13.14 8.32
N PHE A 52 -7.67 13.94 9.31
CA PHE A 52 -8.59 14.58 10.25
C PHE A 52 -8.42 16.09 10.16
N VAL A 53 -9.54 16.80 10.06
CA VAL A 53 -9.59 18.26 9.91
C VAL A 53 -10.45 18.89 10.98
N ARG A 54 -10.16 20.15 11.33
CA ARG A 54 -10.97 20.94 12.27
C ARG A 54 -11.99 21.79 11.52
N THR A 55 -12.95 22.34 12.23
CA THR A 55 -13.98 23.23 11.67
C THR A 55 -13.37 24.44 10.94
N GLU A 56 -12.24 24.96 11.43
CA GLU A 56 -11.52 26.10 10.84
C GLU A 56 -10.95 25.81 9.44
N ASP A 57 -10.66 24.54 9.15
CA ASP A 57 -10.16 24.07 7.84
C ASP A 57 -11.30 23.80 6.83
N LEU A 58 -12.54 24.04 7.22
CA LEU A 58 -13.73 23.78 6.42
C LEU A 58 -14.43 25.07 5.99
N THR A 59 -15.10 25.00 4.85
CA THR A 59 -16.06 26.03 4.41
C THR A 59 -17.39 25.85 5.15
N LYS A 60 -18.29 26.83 5.03
CA LYS A 60 -19.67 26.75 5.56
C LYS A 60 -20.44 25.53 5.01
N ASP A 61 -20.10 25.07 3.82
CA ASP A 61 -20.69 23.90 3.16
C ASP A 61 -19.96 22.58 3.49
N PHE A 62 -19.13 22.56 4.52
CA PHE A 62 -18.33 21.38 4.92
C PHE A 62 -17.41 20.82 3.83
N LYS A 63 -16.86 21.69 2.98
CA LYS A 63 -15.81 21.35 2.02
C LYS A 63 -14.45 21.76 2.58
N LEU A 64 -13.40 21.06 2.19
CA LEU A 64 -12.03 21.40 2.55
C LEU A 64 -11.67 22.79 2.03
N LYS A 65 -11.11 23.62 2.92
CA LYS A 65 -10.66 24.98 2.62
C LYS A 65 -9.12 25.04 2.55
N ASN A 66 -8.46 24.30 3.41
CA ASN A 66 -7.00 24.32 3.53
C ASN A 66 -6.34 23.55 2.37
N PRO A 67 -5.47 24.22 1.56
CA PRO A 67 -4.84 23.61 0.39
C PRO A 67 -4.03 22.35 0.71
N LYS A 68 -3.47 22.24 1.91
CA LYS A 68 -2.73 21.05 2.36
C LYS A 68 -3.64 19.82 2.35
N TYR A 69 -4.80 19.92 3.00
CA TYR A 69 -5.73 18.80 3.10
C TYR A 69 -6.43 18.50 1.77
N ILE A 70 -6.65 19.52 0.93
CA ILE A 70 -7.17 19.34 -0.43
C ILE A 70 -6.19 18.47 -1.23
N LYS A 71 -4.90 18.84 -1.29
CA LYS A 71 -3.88 18.06 -2.00
C LYS A 71 -3.73 16.63 -1.47
N GLU A 72 -3.85 16.45 -0.16
CA GLU A 72 -3.76 15.14 0.48
C GLU A 72 -4.97 14.26 0.14
N ALA A 73 -6.17 14.83 0.18
CA ALA A 73 -7.39 14.17 -0.21
C ALA A 73 -7.40 13.79 -1.71
N ASP A 74 -6.95 14.69 -2.58
CA ASP A 74 -6.84 14.45 -4.03
C ASP A 74 -5.83 13.33 -4.34
N LYS A 75 -4.71 13.26 -3.60
CA LYS A 75 -3.78 12.13 -3.72
C LYS A 75 -4.43 10.79 -3.37
N LEU A 76 -5.25 10.77 -2.31
CA LEU A 76 -5.97 9.55 -1.94
C LEU A 76 -7.02 9.17 -2.99
N VAL A 77 -7.76 10.14 -3.55
CA VAL A 77 -8.72 9.88 -4.64
C VAL A 77 -7.99 9.24 -5.82
N ARG A 78 -6.91 9.84 -6.31
CA ARG A 78 -6.09 9.29 -7.41
C ARG A 78 -5.56 7.91 -7.11
N TYR A 79 -5.06 7.69 -5.88
CA TYR A 79 -4.59 6.38 -5.45
C TYR A 79 -5.66 5.29 -5.58
N TYR A 80 -6.92 5.59 -5.19
CA TYR A 80 -8.02 4.65 -5.35
C TYR A 80 -8.43 4.45 -6.80
N GLU A 81 -8.39 5.50 -7.62
CA GLU A 81 -8.63 5.43 -9.06
C GLU A 81 -7.59 4.53 -9.74
N GLU A 82 -6.30 4.74 -9.45
CA GLU A 82 -5.19 3.93 -9.96
C GLU A 82 -5.30 2.46 -9.53
N LEU A 83 -5.64 2.21 -8.26
CA LEU A 83 -5.86 0.86 -7.73
C LEU A 83 -6.94 0.09 -8.51
N CYS A 84 -7.97 0.78 -8.94
CA CYS A 84 -9.11 0.20 -9.64
C CYS A 84 -8.96 0.18 -11.17
N MET A 85 -7.85 0.68 -11.74
CA MET A 85 -7.64 0.64 -13.21
C MET A 85 -7.65 -0.77 -13.81
N GLY A 86 -7.26 -1.77 -13.02
CA GLY A 86 -7.27 -3.18 -13.44
C GLY A 86 -8.60 -3.90 -13.22
N LEU A 87 -9.62 -3.21 -12.70
CA LEU A 87 -10.90 -3.83 -12.40
C LEU A 87 -11.73 -3.99 -13.70
N PRO A 88 -12.24 -5.19 -14.03
CA PRO A 88 -13.07 -5.40 -15.22
C PRO A 88 -14.49 -4.83 -15.00
N LEU A 89 -14.63 -3.51 -15.07
CA LEU A 89 -15.91 -2.80 -14.82
C LEU A 89 -17.01 -3.16 -15.83
N GLU A 90 -16.65 -3.76 -16.96
CA GLU A 90 -17.57 -4.23 -17.98
C GLU A 90 -18.25 -5.56 -17.62
N ALA A 91 -17.75 -6.26 -16.60
CA ALA A 91 -18.38 -7.48 -16.11
C ALA A 91 -19.76 -7.14 -15.53
N SER A 92 -20.82 -7.67 -16.14
CA SER A 92 -22.21 -7.32 -15.89
C SER A 92 -22.72 -7.58 -14.46
N ASN A 93 -21.95 -8.29 -13.64
CA ASN A 93 -22.36 -8.77 -12.31
C ASN A 93 -21.53 -8.20 -11.15
N LEU A 94 -20.65 -7.22 -11.38
CA LEU A 94 -19.88 -6.60 -10.30
C LEU A 94 -20.77 -5.79 -9.36
N THR A 95 -20.64 -6.06 -8.08
CA THR A 95 -21.30 -5.31 -7.01
C THR A 95 -20.34 -4.30 -6.37
N LEU A 96 -20.84 -3.33 -5.60
CA LEU A 96 -19.99 -2.43 -4.82
C LEU A 96 -19.14 -3.21 -3.79
N SER A 97 -19.64 -4.33 -3.28
CA SER A 97 -18.88 -5.20 -2.37
C SER A 97 -17.65 -5.78 -3.05
N ASP A 98 -17.80 -6.28 -4.29
CA ASP A 98 -16.68 -6.83 -5.06
C ASP A 98 -15.61 -5.78 -5.35
N VAL A 99 -16.02 -4.54 -5.63
CA VAL A 99 -15.10 -3.41 -5.79
C VAL A 99 -14.32 -3.15 -4.50
N LEU A 100 -14.98 -3.18 -3.35
CA LEU A 100 -14.33 -2.95 -2.05
C LEU A 100 -13.36 -4.08 -1.69
N ASP A 101 -13.74 -5.33 -1.95
CA ASP A 101 -12.90 -6.51 -1.73
C ASP A 101 -11.67 -6.47 -2.65
N TYR A 102 -11.84 -6.03 -3.88
CA TYR A 102 -10.71 -5.81 -4.78
C TYR A 102 -9.75 -4.74 -4.25
N ILE A 103 -10.29 -3.59 -3.83
CA ILE A 103 -9.51 -2.50 -3.21
C ILE A 103 -8.73 -3.02 -2.00
N GLN A 104 -9.36 -3.82 -1.15
CA GLN A 104 -8.71 -4.38 0.03
C GLN A 104 -7.56 -5.32 -0.35
N LYS A 105 -7.78 -6.23 -1.28
CA LYS A 105 -6.75 -7.15 -1.79
C LYS A 105 -5.56 -6.43 -2.43
N GLU A 106 -5.83 -5.41 -3.25
CA GLU A 106 -4.76 -4.62 -3.88
C GLU A 106 -3.96 -3.80 -2.85
N LYS A 107 -4.61 -3.26 -1.82
CA LYS A 107 -3.92 -2.61 -0.70
C LYS A 107 -3.02 -3.59 0.05
N GLU A 108 -3.48 -4.79 0.33
CA GLU A 108 -2.70 -5.83 1.01
C GLU A 108 -1.47 -6.22 0.21
N LYS A 109 -1.59 -6.40 -1.12
CA LYS A 109 -0.46 -6.66 -2.02
C LYS A 109 0.58 -5.53 -2.01
N ASN A 110 0.12 -4.29 -1.92
CA ASN A 110 0.98 -3.10 -1.96
C ASN A 110 1.48 -2.66 -0.57
N THR A 111 1.06 -3.34 0.50
CA THR A 111 1.54 -3.02 1.85
C THR A 111 2.96 -3.53 2.02
N PRO A 112 3.93 -2.66 2.33
CA PRO A 112 5.30 -3.10 2.54
C PRO A 112 5.40 -4.06 3.74
N ILE A 113 5.96 -5.23 3.52
CA ILE A 113 6.22 -6.22 4.56
C ILE A 113 7.62 -5.99 5.11
N ASP A 114 7.82 -6.16 6.41
CA ASP A 114 9.17 -6.23 6.99
C ASP A 114 9.87 -7.49 6.48
N PHE A 115 10.79 -7.31 5.53
CA PHE A 115 11.51 -8.39 4.87
C PHE A 115 12.35 -9.22 5.85
N ILE A 116 12.99 -8.56 6.82
CA ILE A 116 13.83 -9.26 7.80
C ILE A 116 12.97 -10.12 8.73
N GLN A 117 11.84 -9.57 9.21
CA GLN A 117 10.92 -10.33 10.05
C GLN A 117 10.32 -11.51 9.27
N PHE A 118 9.89 -11.28 8.03
CA PHE A 118 9.41 -12.35 7.14
C PHE A 118 10.44 -13.48 6.99
N CYS A 119 11.72 -13.15 6.75
CA CYS A 119 12.78 -14.16 6.63
C CYS A 119 12.99 -14.94 7.94
N LYS A 120 12.93 -14.27 9.09
CA LYS A 120 13.02 -14.93 10.41
C LYS A 120 11.86 -15.91 10.62
N ASP A 121 10.63 -15.47 10.35
CA ASP A 121 9.43 -16.29 10.51
C ASP A 121 9.45 -17.48 9.54
N TRP A 122 9.82 -17.26 8.30
CA TRP A 122 9.99 -18.33 7.31
C TRP A 122 11.02 -19.37 7.76
N LEU A 123 12.16 -18.93 8.30
CA LEU A 123 13.17 -19.83 8.85
C LEU A 123 12.70 -20.62 10.08
N THR A 124 11.77 -20.09 10.86
CA THR A 124 11.20 -20.81 12.01
C THR A 124 10.17 -21.84 11.60
N THR A 125 9.31 -21.52 10.64
CA THR A 125 8.14 -22.32 10.25
C THR A 125 8.43 -23.34 9.15
N THR A 126 9.51 -23.15 8.37
CA THR A 126 9.79 -24.01 7.21
C THR A 126 10.97 -24.96 7.50
N GLU A 127 10.77 -26.24 7.17
CA GLU A 127 11.85 -27.22 7.18
C GLU A 127 12.58 -27.17 5.84
N VAL A 128 13.76 -26.55 5.83
CA VAL A 128 14.61 -26.39 4.64
C VAL A 128 15.96 -27.04 4.86
N LYS A 129 16.39 -27.84 3.87
CA LYS A 129 17.75 -28.39 3.86
C LYS A 129 18.76 -27.23 3.81
N GLY A 130 19.73 -27.23 4.73
CA GLY A 130 20.71 -26.16 4.81
C GLY A 130 20.23 -24.90 5.55
N LYS A 131 19.22 -24.98 6.38
CA LYS A 131 18.66 -23.90 7.21
C LYS A 131 19.72 -23.02 7.88
N ARG A 132 20.80 -23.64 8.38
CA ARG A 132 21.93 -22.93 9.00
C ARG A 132 22.59 -21.92 8.04
N ASN A 133 22.69 -22.24 6.76
CA ASN A 133 23.30 -21.34 5.78
C ASN A 133 22.41 -20.10 5.54
N TYR A 134 21.10 -20.30 5.44
CA TYR A 134 20.14 -19.19 5.32
C TYR A 134 20.18 -18.29 6.55
N GLN A 135 20.22 -18.88 7.76
CA GLN A 135 20.33 -18.11 9.00
C GLN A 135 21.64 -17.31 9.04
N THR A 136 22.77 -17.90 8.64
CA THR A 136 24.06 -17.21 8.60
C THR A 136 24.06 -16.06 7.60
N THR A 137 23.45 -16.27 6.43
CA THR A 137 23.31 -15.24 5.40
C THR A 137 22.42 -14.09 5.89
N LEU A 138 21.27 -14.39 6.52
CA LEU A 138 20.38 -13.38 7.09
C LEU A 138 21.08 -12.57 8.18
N ASN A 139 21.79 -13.21 9.10
CA ASN A 139 22.55 -12.51 10.15
C ASN A 139 23.63 -11.61 9.57
N THR A 140 24.29 -12.06 8.49
CA THR A 140 25.31 -11.26 7.78
C THR A 140 24.67 -10.08 7.07
N PHE A 141 23.48 -10.25 6.50
CA PHE A 141 22.71 -9.17 5.87
C PHE A 141 22.25 -8.13 6.89
N ILE A 142 21.75 -8.55 8.06
CA ILE A 142 21.39 -7.66 9.16
C ILE A 142 22.63 -6.85 9.63
N ALA A 143 23.77 -7.51 9.77
CA ALA A 143 25.02 -6.84 10.14
C ALA A 143 25.49 -5.82 9.09
N PHE A 144 25.29 -6.11 7.79
CA PHE A 144 25.56 -5.18 6.71
C PHE A 144 24.64 -3.96 6.74
N LEU A 145 23.35 -4.15 7.01
CA LEU A 145 22.36 -3.08 7.08
C LEU A 145 22.54 -2.18 8.32
N GLY A 146 23.12 -2.68 9.40
CA GLY A 146 23.19 -1.99 10.68
C GLY A 146 21.81 -1.77 11.35
N LYS A 147 20.77 -2.44 10.88
CA LYS A 147 19.39 -2.36 11.39
C LYS A 147 18.69 -3.70 11.21
N ASP A 148 17.70 -3.97 12.05
CA ASP A 148 16.93 -5.23 12.08
C ASP A 148 15.55 -5.14 11.41
N LYS A 149 15.28 -4.03 10.72
CA LYS A 149 14.04 -3.80 9.96
C LYS A 149 14.36 -3.30 8.55
N LEU A 150 13.71 -3.91 7.57
CA LEU A 150 13.82 -3.52 6.17
C LEU A 150 12.50 -3.86 5.45
N ASN A 151 11.82 -2.85 4.92
CA ASN A 151 10.62 -3.09 4.15
C ASN A 151 10.92 -3.66 2.77
N THR A 152 10.03 -4.51 2.24
CA THR A 152 10.19 -5.16 0.93
C THR A 152 10.42 -4.17 -0.21
N ASN A 153 9.79 -2.99 -0.17
CA ASN A 153 10.00 -1.93 -1.16
C ASN A 153 11.40 -1.28 -1.12
N GLN A 154 12.17 -1.51 -0.07
CA GLN A 154 13.56 -1.05 0.09
C GLN A 154 14.57 -2.09 -0.40
N VAL A 155 14.14 -3.33 -0.68
CA VAL A 155 14.98 -4.39 -1.24
C VAL A 155 15.17 -4.12 -2.74
N THR A 156 16.13 -3.29 -3.07
CA THR A 156 16.42 -2.89 -4.45
C THR A 156 17.59 -3.67 -5.02
N LYS A 157 17.72 -3.66 -6.35
CA LYS A 157 18.89 -4.24 -7.06
C LYS A 157 20.20 -3.63 -6.54
N LEU A 158 20.21 -2.30 -6.32
CA LEU A 158 21.39 -1.59 -5.83
C LEU A 158 21.80 -2.09 -4.45
N LEU A 159 20.85 -2.20 -3.50
CA LEU A 159 21.11 -2.72 -2.16
C LEU A 159 21.70 -4.14 -2.21
N MET A 160 21.19 -4.99 -3.10
CA MET A 160 21.71 -6.35 -3.24
C MET A 160 23.11 -6.38 -3.84
N MET A 161 23.43 -5.49 -4.78
CA MET A 161 24.79 -5.34 -5.31
C MET A 161 25.77 -4.87 -4.23
N GLU A 162 25.42 -3.89 -3.43
CA GLU A 162 26.21 -3.40 -2.29
C GLU A 162 26.46 -4.50 -1.26
N PHE A 163 25.46 -5.32 -0.99
CA PHE A 163 25.60 -6.49 -0.11
C PHE A 163 26.57 -7.52 -0.70
N MET A 164 26.50 -7.81 -1.99
CA MET A 164 27.45 -8.71 -2.65
C MET A 164 28.89 -8.20 -2.54
N GLU A 165 29.13 -6.91 -2.76
CA GLU A 165 30.45 -6.31 -2.58
C GLU A 165 30.94 -6.40 -1.13
N TYR A 166 30.04 -6.17 -0.16
CA TYR A 166 30.35 -6.35 1.25
C TYR A 166 30.80 -7.77 1.56
N LEU A 167 30.12 -8.80 1.03
CA LEU A 167 30.49 -10.20 1.19
C LEU A 167 31.88 -10.50 0.59
N HIS A 168 32.18 -9.99 -0.60
CA HIS A 168 33.48 -10.13 -1.22
C HIS A 168 34.60 -9.52 -0.38
N LYS A 169 34.41 -8.29 0.12
CA LYS A 169 35.38 -7.62 1.00
C LYS A 169 35.57 -8.37 2.31
N LYS A 170 34.50 -8.88 2.92
CA LYS A 170 34.53 -9.67 4.15
C LYS A 170 35.31 -10.97 3.96
N ARG A 171 35.06 -11.68 2.85
CA ARG A 171 35.77 -12.90 2.51
C ARG A 171 37.27 -12.66 2.30
N ALA A 172 37.63 -11.64 1.55
CA ALA A 172 39.02 -11.26 1.32
C ALA A 172 39.79 -10.98 2.62
N LYS A 173 39.17 -10.27 3.57
CA LYS A 173 39.75 -10.04 4.92
C LYS A 173 39.98 -11.34 5.68
N GLN A 174 39.00 -12.25 5.69
CA GLN A 174 39.11 -13.54 6.36
C GLN A 174 40.26 -14.40 5.79
N VAL A 175 40.40 -14.43 4.48
CA VAL A 175 41.51 -15.17 3.81
C VAL A 175 42.86 -14.57 4.19
N ALA A 176 42.99 -13.24 4.18
CA ALA A 176 44.22 -12.56 4.56
C ALA A 176 44.59 -12.78 6.04
N GLU A 177 43.60 -12.85 6.94
CA GLU A 177 43.82 -13.16 8.37
C GLU A 177 44.28 -14.62 8.56
N LEU A 178 43.70 -15.57 7.83
CA LEU A 178 44.09 -16.98 7.89
C LEU A 178 45.52 -17.17 7.39
N GLN A 179 45.90 -16.49 6.30
CA GLN A 179 47.28 -16.53 5.76
C GLN A 179 48.29 -15.93 6.75
N LYS A 180 47.94 -14.94 7.54
CA LYS A 180 48.80 -14.36 8.61
C LYS A 180 48.98 -15.30 9.81
N LYS A 181 47.95 -16.12 10.12
CA LYS A 181 47.98 -17.06 11.24
C LYS A 181 48.67 -18.41 10.88
N GLY A 182 48.81 -18.72 9.61
CA GLY A 182 49.46 -19.93 9.12
C GLY A 182 50.94 -19.77 8.83
N LYS A 183 51.50 -18.60 9.17
CA LYS A 183 52.95 -18.35 9.22
C LYS A 183 53.42 -18.28 10.67
#